data_7116cc922eaf8f31a380a084614daeca
#
_entry.id   7116cc922eaf8f31a380a084614daeca
#
_cell.length_a   1.000
_cell.length_b   1.000
_cell.length_c   1.000
_cell.angle_alpha   90.00
_cell.angle_beta   90.00
_cell.angle_gamma   90.00
#
_symmetry.space_group_name_H-M   'P 1'
#
loop_
_entity.id
_entity.type
_entity.pdbx_description
1 polymer ?
#
loop_
_entity_poly.entity_id
_entity_poly.type
_entity_poly.pdbx_seq_one_letter_code
_entity_poly.pdbx_strand_id
1 'polypeptide(L)'
;CVDPAKARARTVPMGAVTAGDLIVTGREGIRVTPLARPVERDVFGFMESVVSSERPHHPVIADIAQRMQKLREWHRQGRAGAKVLFAGGPAIVHAGGREALAWLIESGYIQVLFCGNALAAHDMEAALYGTSLGYGLTAGRSVPHGHEHHLRTINRIRTIGSIEQAVRSGVITGGIMAA
;
A
#
# COMPACT_ATOMS: atom_id res chain seq x y z
N CYS A 1 21.15 -4.09 -13.24
CA CYS A 1 22.46 -3.57 -13.60
C CYS A 1 22.58 -3.43 -15.12
N VAL A 2 23.29 -2.41 -15.58
CA VAL A 2 23.50 -2.07 -17.00
C VAL A 2 24.95 -2.31 -17.38
N ASP A 3 25.16 -2.92 -18.53
CA ASP A 3 26.46 -3.04 -19.19
C ASP A 3 26.41 -2.21 -20.49
N PRO A 4 26.90 -0.94 -20.46
CA PRO A 4 26.82 -0.05 -21.61
C PRO A 4 27.65 -0.56 -22.81
N ALA A 5 28.75 -1.26 -22.58
CA ALA A 5 29.62 -1.77 -23.63
C ALA A 5 28.94 -2.84 -24.48
N LYS A 6 28.00 -3.58 -23.87
CA LYS A 6 27.23 -4.62 -24.55
C LYS A 6 25.80 -4.19 -24.91
N ALA A 7 25.42 -2.94 -24.61
CA ALA A 7 24.07 -2.43 -24.73
C ALA A 7 23.01 -3.39 -24.10
N ARG A 8 23.33 -3.93 -22.92
CA ARG A 8 22.50 -4.91 -22.21
C ARG A 8 22.17 -4.45 -20.79
N ALA A 9 20.98 -4.76 -20.35
CA ALA A 9 20.58 -4.65 -18.96
C ALA A 9 20.13 -6.02 -18.44
N ARG A 10 20.42 -6.28 -17.16
CA ARG A 10 19.94 -7.49 -16.47
C ARG A 10 19.35 -7.14 -15.12
N THR A 11 18.34 -7.86 -14.71
CA THR A 11 17.83 -7.80 -13.34
C THR A 11 18.77 -8.53 -12.41
N VAL A 12 19.01 -7.96 -11.23
CA VAL A 12 19.78 -8.59 -10.15
C VAL A 12 19.04 -8.37 -8.84
N PRO A 13 19.12 -9.31 -7.89
CA PRO A 13 18.61 -9.09 -6.54
C PRO A 13 19.32 -7.87 -5.92
N MET A 14 18.58 -7.07 -5.12
CA MET A 14 19.17 -5.86 -4.52
C MET A 14 20.41 -6.15 -3.65
N GLY A 15 20.41 -7.29 -2.95
CA GLY A 15 21.56 -7.71 -2.14
C GLY A 15 22.80 -8.13 -2.94
N ALA A 16 22.69 -8.27 -4.27
CA ALA A 16 23.79 -8.61 -5.16
C ALA A 16 24.36 -7.38 -5.90
N VAL A 17 23.83 -6.19 -5.61
CA VAL A 17 24.33 -4.93 -6.17
C VAL A 17 25.53 -4.48 -5.37
N THR A 18 26.63 -4.14 -6.07
CA THR A 18 27.87 -3.68 -5.47
C THR A 18 28.18 -2.23 -5.84
N ALA A 19 29.04 -1.59 -5.05
CA ALA A 19 29.48 -0.24 -5.34
C ALA A 19 30.20 -0.22 -6.71
N GLY A 20 29.78 0.70 -7.59
CA GLY A 20 30.28 0.79 -8.97
C GLY A 20 29.37 0.17 -10.02
N ASP A 21 28.36 -0.59 -9.62
CA ASP A 21 27.35 -1.09 -10.57
C ASP A 21 26.51 0.08 -11.13
N LEU A 22 26.34 0.09 -12.45
CA LEU A 22 25.44 1.04 -13.10
C LEU A 22 23.99 0.54 -12.98
N ILE A 23 23.15 1.34 -12.34
CA ILE A 23 21.75 1.02 -12.09
C ILE A 23 20.85 1.99 -12.85
N VAL A 24 19.77 1.46 -13.43
CA VAL A 24 18.72 2.28 -14.04
C VAL A 24 17.92 2.97 -12.95
N THR A 25 17.89 4.28 -12.94
CA THR A 25 17.15 5.09 -11.97
C THR A 25 15.94 5.81 -12.57
N GLY A 26 15.64 5.59 -13.83
CA GLY A 26 14.54 6.26 -14.53
C GLY A 26 14.14 5.53 -15.80
N ARG A 27 13.59 6.27 -16.74
CA ARG A 27 13.14 5.74 -18.04
C ARG A 27 14.08 6.10 -19.18
N GLU A 28 15.01 7.01 -18.97
CA GLU A 28 15.89 7.49 -20.03
C GLU A 28 16.87 6.40 -20.42
N GLY A 29 16.99 6.19 -21.75
CA GLY A 29 17.91 5.22 -22.32
C GLY A 29 17.52 3.76 -22.21
N ILE A 30 16.38 3.43 -21.57
CA ILE A 30 15.90 2.04 -21.44
C ILE A 30 14.42 1.91 -21.88
N ARG A 31 14.21 0.99 -22.82
CA ARG A 31 12.88 0.56 -23.22
C ARG A 31 12.65 -0.86 -22.71
N VAL A 32 11.68 -1.03 -21.81
CA VAL A 32 11.19 -2.33 -21.38
C VAL A 32 9.96 -2.67 -22.19
N THR A 33 9.96 -3.80 -22.86
CA THR A 33 8.77 -4.35 -23.52
C THR A 33 8.32 -5.56 -22.70
N PRO A 34 7.35 -5.41 -21.79
CA PRO A 34 6.85 -6.53 -21.02
C PRO A 34 6.12 -7.50 -21.95
N LEU A 35 6.18 -8.78 -21.60
CA LEU A 35 5.34 -9.78 -22.27
C LEU A 35 3.87 -9.37 -22.09
N ALA A 36 3.15 -9.32 -23.21
CA ALA A 36 1.71 -9.05 -23.19
C ALA A 36 1.02 -10.13 -22.34
N ARG A 37 0.44 -9.71 -21.21
CA ARG A 37 -0.43 -10.59 -20.44
C ARG A 37 -1.83 -10.51 -21.03
N PRO A 38 -2.56 -11.65 -21.15
CA PRO A 38 -3.96 -11.60 -21.53
C PRO A 38 -4.72 -10.67 -20.59
N VAL A 39 -5.46 -9.71 -21.14
CA VAL A 39 -6.19 -8.67 -20.40
C VAL A 39 -7.35 -9.25 -19.55
N GLU A 40 -7.71 -10.51 -19.79
CA GLU A 40 -8.91 -11.15 -19.25
C GLU A 40 -8.72 -11.87 -17.91
N ARG A 41 -7.56 -11.82 -17.28
CA ARG A 41 -7.44 -12.34 -15.92
C ARG A 41 -7.74 -11.23 -14.95
N ASP A 42 -8.89 -11.30 -14.37
CA ASP A 42 -9.27 -10.58 -13.15
C ASP A 42 -8.25 -10.91 -12.07
N VAL A 43 -7.25 -10.01 -11.92
CA VAL A 43 -6.13 -10.19 -10.99
C VAL A 43 -6.62 -10.18 -9.55
N PHE A 44 -7.83 -9.71 -9.32
CA PHE A 44 -8.46 -9.61 -8.01
C PHE A 44 -9.74 -10.45 -7.88
N GLY A 45 -10.01 -11.39 -8.78
CA GLY A 45 -11.16 -12.28 -8.70
C GLY A 45 -11.25 -13.06 -7.38
N PHE A 46 -10.12 -13.24 -6.68
CA PHE A 46 -10.12 -13.81 -5.32
C PHE A 46 -10.70 -12.85 -4.27
N MET A 47 -10.85 -11.56 -4.58
CA MET A 47 -11.40 -10.55 -3.68
C MET A 47 -12.91 -10.34 -3.89
N GLU A 48 -13.49 -10.88 -4.93
CA GLU A 48 -14.94 -11.04 -5.07
C GLU A 48 -15.44 -12.16 -4.16
N SER A 49 -15.14 -12.06 -2.87
CA SER A 49 -15.81 -12.93 -1.92
C SER A 49 -17.27 -12.54 -1.89
N VAL A 50 -18.09 -13.41 -2.48
CA VAL A 50 -19.54 -13.36 -2.33
C VAL A 50 -19.83 -13.20 -0.84
N VAL A 51 -20.39 -12.07 -0.46
CA VAL A 51 -20.91 -11.86 0.88
C VAL A 51 -21.93 -12.95 1.11
N SER A 52 -21.58 -13.98 1.89
CA SER A 52 -22.46 -15.07 2.20
C SER A 52 -23.69 -14.50 2.91
N SER A 53 -24.84 -14.56 2.27
CA SER A 53 -26.13 -14.17 2.86
C SER A 53 -26.53 -15.04 4.08
N GLU A 54 -25.80 -16.13 4.32
CA GLU A 54 -26.07 -17.10 5.39
C GLU A 54 -25.55 -16.67 6.76
N ARG A 55 -24.69 -15.63 6.83
CA ARG A 55 -24.19 -15.11 8.12
C ARG A 55 -24.42 -13.61 8.19
N PRO A 56 -25.36 -13.14 9.03
CA PRO A 56 -25.60 -11.71 9.20
C PRO A 56 -24.36 -11.07 9.88
N HIS A 57 -23.53 -10.38 9.11
CA HIS A 57 -22.34 -9.70 9.63
C HIS A 57 -22.68 -8.42 10.41
N HIS A 58 -23.86 -7.80 10.15
CA HIS A 58 -24.27 -6.55 10.77
C HIS A 58 -24.26 -6.53 12.31
N PRO A 59 -24.80 -7.55 13.03
CA PRO A 59 -24.75 -7.55 14.50
C PRO A 59 -23.31 -7.65 15.03
N VAL A 60 -22.46 -8.43 14.35
CA VAL A 60 -21.06 -8.60 14.74
C VAL A 60 -20.28 -7.28 14.52
N ILE A 61 -20.51 -6.62 13.40
CA ILE A 61 -19.91 -5.31 13.10
C ILE A 61 -20.35 -4.27 14.13
N ALA A 62 -21.65 -4.25 14.49
CA ALA A 62 -22.16 -3.34 15.51
C ALA A 62 -21.52 -3.58 16.88
N ASP A 63 -21.37 -4.85 17.31
CA ASP A 63 -20.72 -5.20 18.58
C ASP A 63 -19.23 -4.76 18.56
N ILE A 64 -18.51 -5.02 17.48
CA ILE A 64 -17.12 -4.56 17.32
C ILE A 64 -17.03 -3.03 17.41
N ALA A 65 -17.91 -2.31 16.72
CA ALA A 65 -17.95 -0.85 16.74
C ALA A 65 -18.18 -0.29 18.15
N GLN A 66 -19.14 -0.87 18.88
CA GLN A 66 -19.40 -0.48 20.28
C GLN A 66 -18.20 -0.73 21.20
N ARG A 67 -17.52 -1.88 21.04
CA ARG A 67 -16.31 -2.20 21.80
C ARG A 67 -15.18 -1.21 21.48
N MET A 68 -14.99 -0.88 20.23
CA MET A 68 -13.98 0.10 19.80
C MET A 68 -14.27 1.49 20.37
N GLN A 69 -15.53 1.93 20.36
CA GLN A 69 -15.95 3.19 20.98
C GLN A 69 -15.61 3.22 22.48
N LYS A 70 -15.94 2.16 23.20
CA LYS A 70 -15.65 2.02 24.62
C LYS A 70 -14.14 2.02 24.93
N LEU A 71 -13.36 1.28 24.14
CA LEU A 71 -11.90 1.24 24.27
C LEU A 71 -11.26 2.60 23.97
N ARG A 72 -11.74 3.31 22.96
CA ARG A 72 -11.30 4.67 22.63
C ARG A 72 -11.53 5.62 23.79
N GLU A 73 -12.72 5.56 24.39
CA GLU A 73 -13.03 6.41 25.54
C GLU A 73 -12.14 6.08 26.76
N TRP A 74 -11.95 4.81 27.05
CA TRP A 74 -11.03 4.38 28.11
C TRP A 74 -9.57 4.80 27.85
N HIS A 75 -9.13 4.73 26.60
CA HIS A 75 -7.81 5.21 26.20
C HIS A 75 -7.65 6.71 26.45
N ARG A 76 -8.65 7.51 26.10
CA ARG A 76 -8.70 8.96 26.35
C ARG A 76 -8.67 9.30 27.84
N GLN A 77 -9.24 8.46 28.66
CA GLN A 77 -9.22 8.58 30.12
C GLN A 77 -7.90 8.10 30.75
N GLY A 78 -6.92 7.70 29.95
CA GLY A 78 -5.61 7.23 30.42
C GLY A 78 -5.62 5.83 31.05
N ARG A 79 -6.67 5.02 30.82
CA ARG A 79 -6.74 3.65 31.34
C ARG A 79 -5.64 2.79 30.72
N ALA A 80 -4.78 2.24 31.57
CA ALA A 80 -3.72 1.33 31.14
C ALA A 80 -4.30 0.11 30.40
N GLY A 81 -3.70 -0.24 29.27
CA GLY A 81 -4.10 -1.40 28.46
C GLY A 81 -5.31 -1.19 27.53
N ALA A 82 -6.00 -0.04 27.61
CA ALA A 82 -7.11 0.27 26.69
C ALA A 82 -6.57 0.71 25.32
N LYS A 83 -6.17 -0.26 24.50
CA LYS A 83 -5.66 -0.04 23.15
C LYS A 83 -6.26 -1.04 22.18
N VAL A 84 -6.44 -0.59 20.93
CA VAL A 84 -6.80 -1.44 19.80
C VAL A 84 -5.55 -1.62 18.95
N LEU A 85 -5.15 -2.88 18.75
CA LEU A 85 -4.14 -3.27 17.80
C LEU A 85 -4.84 -3.78 16.54
N PHE A 86 -4.51 -3.21 15.41
CA PHE A 86 -4.99 -3.65 14.10
C PHE A 86 -3.85 -4.32 13.34
N ALA A 87 -4.05 -5.55 12.89
CA ALA A 87 -3.14 -6.25 12.01
C ALA A 87 -3.74 -6.31 10.60
N GLY A 88 -3.09 -5.68 9.64
CA GLY A 88 -3.63 -5.52 8.29
C GLY A 88 -2.67 -5.87 7.17
N GLY A 89 -3.24 -6.31 6.06
CA GLY A 89 -2.54 -6.62 4.82
C GLY A 89 -2.99 -5.75 3.64
N PRO A 90 -2.37 -5.90 2.46
CA PRO A 90 -2.60 -5.05 1.27
C PRO A 90 -4.03 -5.13 0.74
N ALA A 91 -4.77 -6.20 1.02
CA ALA A 91 -6.16 -6.37 0.63
C ALA A 91 -7.06 -5.21 1.08
N ILE A 92 -6.72 -4.54 2.19
CA ILE A 92 -7.47 -3.38 2.70
C ILE A 92 -7.48 -2.24 1.67
N VAL A 93 -6.34 -1.97 1.03
CA VAL A 93 -6.24 -0.93 0.00
C VAL A 93 -7.02 -1.32 -1.24
N HIS A 94 -6.89 -2.58 -1.68
CA HIS A 94 -7.57 -3.08 -2.87
C HIS A 94 -9.09 -3.17 -2.70
N ALA A 95 -9.55 -3.51 -1.50
CA ALA A 95 -10.98 -3.59 -1.17
C ALA A 95 -11.63 -2.23 -0.87
N GLY A 96 -10.91 -1.11 -1.04
CA GLY A 96 -11.43 0.24 -0.81
C GLY A 96 -11.52 0.63 0.68
N GLY A 97 -10.91 -0.14 1.58
CA GLY A 97 -10.90 0.14 3.03
C GLY A 97 -9.85 1.16 3.48
N ARG A 98 -9.04 1.69 2.55
CA ARG A 98 -7.92 2.59 2.82
C ARG A 98 -8.32 3.82 3.63
N GLU A 99 -9.30 4.57 3.14
CA GLU A 99 -9.76 5.81 3.76
C GLU A 99 -10.45 5.55 5.11
N ALA A 100 -11.20 4.46 5.22
CA ALA A 100 -11.84 4.07 6.47
C ALA A 100 -10.81 3.71 7.55
N LEU A 101 -9.75 2.99 7.18
CA LEU A 101 -8.68 2.64 8.12
C LEU A 101 -7.88 3.88 8.55
N ALA A 102 -7.53 4.76 7.62
CA ALA A 102 -6.88 6.03 7.93
C ALA A 102 -7.72 6.85 8.92
N TRP A 103 -9.01 7.00 8.65
CA TRP A 103 -9.95 7.69 9.55
C TRP A 103 -10.02 7.06 10.94
N LEU A 104 -10.03 5.73 11.04
CA LEU A 104 -10.03 5.03 12.34
C LEU A 104 -8.76 5.32 13.16
N ILE A 105 -7.61 5.44 12.49
CA ILE A 105 -6.33 5.80 13.12
C ILE A 105 -6.35 7.26 13.57
N GLU A 106 -6.63 8.18 12.66
CA GLU A 106 -6.69 9.62 12.93
C GLU A 106 -7.72 9.96 14.02
N SER A 107 -8.85 9.27 14.03
CA SER A 107 -9.89 9.43 15.04
C SER A 107 -9.56 8.79 16.37
N GLY A 108 -8.42 8.10 16.51
CA GLY A 108 -7.97 7.49 17.76
C GLY A 108 -8.72 6.21 18.14
N TYR A 109 -9.30 5.50 17.19
CA TYR A 109 -9.86 4.16 17.42
C TYR A 109 -8.80 3.06 17.40
N ILE A 110 -7.70 3.27 16.68
CA ILE A 110 -6.59 2.33 16.56
C ILE A 110 -5.33 3.03 17.05
N GLN A 111 -4.63 2.44 18.02
CA GLN A 111 -3.40 2.97 18.59
C GLN A 111 -2.15 2.21 18.14
N VAL A 112 -2.32 1.01 17.61
CA VAL A 112 -1.20 0.18 17.13
C VAL A 112 -1.59 -0.45 15.81
N LEU A 113 -0.77 -0.23 14.79
CA LEU A 113 -0.91 -0.86 13.49
C LEU A 113 0.23 -1.83 13.24
N PHE A 114 -0.09 -3.12 13.07
CA PHE A 114 0.84 -4.11 12.55
C PHE A 114 0.55 -4.32 11.07
N CYS A 115 1.51 -3.96 10.24
CA CYS A 115 1.40 -4.15 8.81
C CYS A 115 2.69 -4.68 8.20
N GLY A 116 2.56 -5.46 7.14
CA GLY A 116 3.69 -5.84 6.31
C GLY A 116 4.05 -4.77 5.29
N ASN A 117 5.20 -4.92 4.66
CA ASN A 117 5.70 -4.00 3.62
C ASN A 117 4.70 -3.77 2.49
N ALA A 118 3.90 -4.78 2.16
CA ALA A 118 2.92 -4.71 1.10
C ALA A 118 1.80 -3.69 1.40
N LEU A 119 1.25 -3.64 2.62
CA LEU A 119 0.25 -2.64 2.97
C LEU A 119 0.80 -1.23 2.79
N ALA A 120 1.98 -0.96 3.35
CA ALA A 120 2.62 0.35 3.27
C ALA A 120 2.91 0.75 1.82
N ALA A 121 3.46 -0.17 1.01
CA ALA A 121 3.77 0.12 -0.39
C ALA A 121 2.52 0.43 -1.22
N HIS A 122 1.43 -0.32 -1.03
CA HIS A 122 0.17 -0.09 -1.74
C HIS A 122 -0.53 1.19 -1.28
N ASP A 123 -0.51 1.49 0.01
CA ASP A 123 -1.06 2.74 0.54
C ASP A 123 -0.32 3.96 -0.02
N MET A 124 1.01 3.92 -0.02
CA MET A 124 1.82 5.00 -0.56
C MET A 124 1.74 5.11 -2.08
N GLU A 125 1.61 3.98 -2.82
CA GLU A 125 1.31 3.99 -4.25
C GLU A 125 -0.03 4.68 -4.53
N ALA A 126 -1.05 4.37 -3.72
CA ALA A 126 -2.34 5.02 -3.81
C ALA A 126 -2.24 6.53 -3.56
N ALA A 127 -1.47 6.96 -2.56
CA ALA A 127 -1.26 8.37 -2.25
C ALA A 127 -0.51 9.12 -3.37
N LEU A 128 0.46 8.50 -4.02
CA LEU A 128 1.31 9.16 -5.03
C LEU A 128 0.72 9.12 -6.45
N TYR A 129 0.02 8.05 -6.79
CA TYR A 129 -0.40 7.77 -8.17
C TYR A 129 -1.89 7.46 -8.33
N GLY A 130 -2.65 7.35 -7.24
CA GLY A 130 -4.05 6.94 -7.29
C GLY A 130 -4.25 5.49 -7.77
N THR A 131 -3.21 4.68 -7.70
CA THR A 131 -3.22 3.30 -8.19
C THR A 131 -2.81 2.31 -7.10
N SER A 132 -3.16 1.05 -7.28
CA SER A 132 -2.61 -0.06 -6.52
C SER A 132 -2.28 -1.19 -7.49
N LEU A 133 -1.01 -1.65 -7.47
CA LEU A 133 -0.46 -2.56 -8.48
C LEU A 133 -0.69 -2.08 -9.93
N GLY A 134 -0.72 -0.76 -10.14
CA GLY A 134 -0.93 -0.16 -11.44
C GLY A 134 -2.38 -0.10 -11.92
N TYR A 135 -3.34 -0.48 -11.08
CA TYR A 135 -4.76 -0.32 -11.36
C TYR A 135 -5.28 0.93 -10.65
N GLY A 136 -6.02 1.77 -11.37
CA GLY A 136 -6.66 2.95 -10.79
C GLY A 136 -7.70 2.54 -9.76
N LEU A 137 -7.58 3.05 -8.55
CA LEU A 137 -8.48 2.70 -7.43
C LEU A 137 -9.94 3.11 -7.69
N THR A 138 -10.14 4.20 -8.43
CA THR A 138 -11.49 4.70 -8.76
C THR A 138 -12.07 4.03 -10.00
N ALA A 139 -11.24 3.78 -11.01
CA ALA A 139 -11.70 3.30 -12.30
C ALA A 139 -11.65 1.77 -12.46
N GLY A 140 -10.96 1.06 -11.56
CA GLY A 140 -10.79 -0.39 -11.63
C GLY A 140 -10.07 -0.88 -12.90
N ARG A 141 -9.39 0.03 -13.61
CA ARG A 141 -8.72 -0.26 -14.89
C ARG A 141 -7.22 -0.05 -14.78
N SER A 142 -6.47 -0.82 -15.56
CA SER A 142 -5.03 -0.61 -15.70
C SER A 142 -4.75 0.79 -16.26
N VAL A 143 -3.80 1.49 -15.66
CA VAL A 143 -3.36 2.80 -16.14
C VAL A 143 -2.08 2.66 -16.96
N PRO A 144 -1.82 3.54 -17.93
CA PRO A 144 -0.57 3.53 -18.70
C PRO A 144 0.63 3.59 -17.73
N HIS A 145 1.59 2.69 -17.92
CA HIS A 145 2.78 2.53 -17.06
C HIS A 145 2.50 2.18 -15.60
N GLY A 146 1.28 1.79 -15.26
CA GLY A 146 0.88 1.43 -13.89
C GLY A 146 1.75 0.34 -13.26
N HIS A 147 2.25 -0.61 -14.05
CA HIS A 147 3.16 -1.67 -13.58
C HIS A 147 4.47 -1.14 -12.94
N GLU A 148 4.82 0.13 -13.19
CA GLU A 148 6.00 0.76 -12.61
C GLU A 148 5.70 1.48 -11.28
N HIS A 149 4.45 1.83 -11.02
CA HIS A 149 4.06 2.70 -9.91
C HIS A 149 4.49 2.13 -8.56
N HIS A 150 4.33 0.84 -8.36
CA HIS A 150 4.73 0.18 -7.13
C HIS A 150 6.24 0.33 -6.84
N LEU A 151 7.07 -0.01 -7.83
CA LEU A 151 8.53 0.10 -7.68
C LEU A 151 8.98 1.56 -7.59
N ARG A 152 8.34 2.48 -8.32
CA ARG A 152 8.63 3.91 -8.24
C ARG A 152 8.30 4.47 -6.86
N THR A 153 7.19 4.04 -6.26
CA THR A 153 6.83 4.40 -4.90
C THR A 153 7.93 3.99 -3.92
N ILE A 154 8.30 2.70 -3.94
CA ILE A 154 9.34 2.17 -3.06
C ILE A 154 10.66 2.94 -3.23
N ASN A 155 11.10 3.16 -4.47
CA ASN A 155 12.34 3.87 -4.74
C ASN A 155 12.29 5.33 -4.28
N ARG A 156 11.16 6.01 -4.50
CA ARG A 156 10.98 7.40 -4.03
C ARG A 156 11.09 7.50 -2.52
N ILE A 157 10.44 6.62 -1.78
CA ILE A 157 10.50 6.60 -0.31
C ILE A 157 11.92 6.29 0.18
N ARG A 158 12.62 5.35 -0.46
CA ARG A 158 14.03 5.04 -0.14
C ARG A 158 14.95 6.22 -0.38
N THR A 159 14.75 6.97 -1.46
CA THR A 159 15.53 8.18 -1.74
C THR A 159 15.29 9.27 -0.70
N ILE A 160 14.09 9.39 -0.18
CA ILE A 160 13.75 10.33 0.90
C ILE A 160 14.33 9.86 2.24
N GLY A 161 14.47 8.54 2.44
CA GLY A 161 15.07 7.91 3.61
C GLY A 161 14.09 7.12 4.46
N SER A 162 12.89 7.65 4.73
CA SER A 162 11.86 6.94 5.50
C SER A 162 10.44 7.38 5.16
N ILE A 163 9.46 6.57 5.55
CA ILE A 163 8.03 6.93 5.44
C ILE A 163 7.75 8.20 6.26
N GLU A 164 8.28 8.28 7.47
CA GLU A 164 8.13 9.45 8.33
C GLU A 164 8.63 10.73 7.66
N GLN A 165 9.79 10.68 7.04
CA GLN A 165 10.35 11.82 6.28
C GLN A 165 9.49 12.17 5.06
N ALA A 166 8.93 11.18 4.37
CA ALA A 166 8.04 11.41 3.23
C ALA A 166 6.73 12.09 3.65
N VAL A 167 6.18 11.75 4.82
CA VAL A 167 5.02 12.42 5.39
C VAL A 167 5.38 13.85 5.83
N ARG A 168 6.45 14.03 6.60
CA ARG A 168 6.90 15.35 7.08
C ARG A 168 7.24 16.33 5.95
N SER A 169 7.78 15.82 4.85
CA SER A 169 8.10 16.65 3.67
C SER A 169 6.90 16.92 2.75
N GLY A 170 5.72 16.41 3.08
CA GLY A 170 4.51 16.58 2.28
C GLY A 170 4.50 15.77 0.98
N VAL A 171 5.36 14.79 0.83
CA VAL A 171 5.37 13.87 -0.33
C VAL A 171 4.23 12.86 -0.21
N ILE A 172 3.96 12.39 1.00
CA ILE A 172 2.78 11.58 1.33
C ILE A 172 1.87 12.45 2.19
N THR A 173 0.69 12.77 1.67
CA THR A 173 -0.24 13.72 2.30
C THR A 173 -1.53 13.06 2.80
N GLY A 174 -1.72 11.77 2.61
CA GLY A 174 -2.93 11.07 3.04
C GLY A 174 -2.81 9.57 2.94
N GLY A 175 -3.77 8.89 3.55
CA GLY A 175 -3.84 7.43 3.64
C GLY A 175 -3.33 6.89 4.97
N ILE A 176 -3.18 5.57 5.02
CA ILE A 176 -2.88 4.83 6.24
C ILE A 176 -1.49 5.20 6.82
N MET A 177 -0.50 5.42 5.94
CA MET A 177 0.86 5.74 6.37
C MET A 177 1.02 7.21 6.79
N ALA A 178 0.10 8.09 6.42
CA ALA A 178 0.07 9.48 6.86
C ALA A 178 -0.69 9.66 8.17
N ALA A 179 -1.67 8.81 8.43
CA ALA A 179 -2.51 8.81 9.61
C ALA A 179 -1.75 8.31 10.85
#